data_34bb418a6ed30ff73f1c91efc05f01f9
#
_entry.id   34bb418a6ed30ff73f1c91efc05f01f9
#
_cell.length_a   1.000
_cell.length_b   1.000
_cell.length_c   1.000
_cell.angle_alpha   90.00
_cell.angle_beta   90.00
_cell.angle_gamma   90.00
#
_symmetry.space_group_name_H-M   'P 1'
#
loop_
_entity.id
_entity.type
_entity.pdbx_description
1 polymer ?
#
loop_
_entity_poly.entity_id
_entity_poly.type
_entity_poly.pdbx_seq_one_letter_code
_entity_poly.pdbx_strand_id
1 'polypeptide(L)'
;LEDLRTRKEAAIHAGTERAVQRQHDKGKMLARERIDHLLDPGSFHELDMLARHRAHESGIVERPYTDGVITGWGTIDGRKVFLYSQDFTVFGGALGEVFAEKIHKVMDLALSVGAPMIGLNDGAGARIQEGVVSLDGYGGIFWRNVQSSGVIPQISVILGPCAGGAVYSPAMTDFIFMVREKSHMFITGPDVVKTVTGEDVTLEELGGAGSHSTKSGVATFVCDDEKAVLDEVRALLAQLPSNNLEQAPTFPTDDPPDRLCPELVDLMPESANLPYDMRTVIETVLDDGGFLEYHSAWAANIVCGFGRLNGRSVGVVGNQPMHFAGVLDIGASEKAARFVRTCDAFNVPLITFVDVPGFLPGVDQEYGGIIRHGAKLLYAYCEATVPRIQVITRKAYGGAYVVMDSKSVGSDLSLAWPSAELAVMGPQGAVEVVFRRELQSAADPEARRAELVQEYMEKFANPYVAAERGYVDDVIDPAETRVKLIAGLEMLASKHQEIPQRKHGNVPL
;
A
#
# COMPACT_ATOMS: atom_id res chain seq x y z
N LEU A 1 -1.82 46.50 13.90
CA LEU A 1 -1.53 45.79 12.67
C LEU A 1 -0.02 45.52 12.50
N GLU A 2 0.85 46.48 12.85
CA GLU A 2 2.29 46.34 12.77
C GLU A 2 2.79 45.21 13.70
N ASP A 3 2.37 45.17 14.95
CA ASP A 3 2.68 44.10 15.90
C ASP A 3 2.24 42.70 15.37
N LEU A 4 1.06 42.63 14.75
CA LEU A 4 0.61 41.38 14.11
C LEU A 4 1.52 40.93 12.98
N ARG A 5 1.95 41.85 12.13
CA ARG A 5 2.88 41.56 11.03
C ARG A 5 4.22 41.08 11.56
N THR A 6 4.76 41.76 12.56
CA THR A 6 6.03 41.36 13.21
C THR A 6 5.97 39.96 13.81
N ARG A 7 4.84 39.63 14.50
CA ARG A 7 4.68 38.27 15.05
C ARG A 7 4.53 37.19 13.98
N LYS A 8 3.80 37.47 12.91
CA LYS A 8 3.68 36.53 11.79
C LYS A 8 4.98 36.33 11.09
N GLU A 9 5.76 37.38 10.85
CA GLU A 9 7.09 37.30 10.28
C GLU A 9 8.04 36.46 11.15
N ALA A 10 8.01 36.67 12.47
CA ALA A 10 8.77 35.87 13.42
C ALA A 10 8.31 34.39 13.46
N ALA A 11 7.06 34.09 13.13
CA ALA A 11 6.56 32.73 13.01
C ALA A 11 6.98 32.06 11.69
N ILE A 12 7.07 32.81 10.60
CA ILE A 12 7.59 32.32 9.32
C ILE A 12 9.07 31.94 9.45
N HIS A 13 9.83 32.71 10.18
CA HIS A 13 11.27 32.54 10.42
C HIS A 13 11.58 32.03 11.84
N ALA A 14 10.82 31.05 12.33
CA ALA A 14 10.95 30.51 13.68
C ALA A 14 12.31 29.79 13.93
N GLY A 15 12.89 29.19 12.90
CA GLY A 15 14.20 28.54 12.95
C GLY A 15 15.35 29.57 12.87
N THR A 16 16.48 29.27 13.52
CA THR A 16 17.69 30.12 13.41
C THR A 16 18.29 30.00 12.00
N GLU A 17 18.92 31.07 11.50
CA GLU A 17 19.62 31.09 10.21
C GLU A 17 20.59 29.91 10.06
N ARG A 18 21.36 29.61 11.13
CA ARG A 18 22.28 28.46 11.16
C ARG A 18 21.56 27.13 11.01
N ALA A 19 20.38 26.94 11.60
CA ALA A 19 19.60 25.71 11.49
C ALA A 19 19.00 25.57 10.08
N VAL A 20 18.50 26.68 9.52
CA VAL A 20 18.01 26.75 8.12
C VAL A 20 19.11 26.36 7.14
N GLN A 21 20.30 27.04 7.23
CA GLN A 21 21.41 26.73 6.34
C GLN A 21 21.85 25.26 6.43
N ARG A 22 21.90 24.72 7.65
CA ARG A 22 22.28 23.32 7.89
C ARG A 22 21.27 22.33 7.29
N GLN A 23 19.98 22.70 7.22
CA GLN A 23 18.94 21.89 6.57
C GLN A 23 19.17 21.86 5.05
N HIS A 24 19.39 23.02 4.44
CA HIS A 24 19.68 23.13 3.01
C HIS A 24 21.03 22.48 2.61
N ASP A 25 22.07 22.59 3.44
CA ASP A 25 23.38 21.93 3.19
C ASP A 25 23.25 20.40 3.12
N LYS A 26 22.24 19.81 3.77
CA LYS A 26 21.91 18.39 3.68
C LYS A 26 21.04 18.05 2.46
N GLY A 27 20.76 19.02 1.60
CA GLY A 27 19.85 18.86 0.46
C GLY A 27 18.41 18.56 0.86
N LYS A 28 17.97 19.11 2.01
CA LYS A 28 16.60 18.96 2.54
C LYS A 28 15.84 20.27 2.43
N MET A 29 14.55 20.19 2.18
CA MET A 29 13.64 21.33 2.19
C MET A 29 13.27 21.72 3.62
N LEU A 30 12.89 22.99 3.80
CA LEU A 30 12.25 23.46 5.04
C LEU A 30 10.78 23.00 5.11
N ALA A 31 10.23 22.99 6.31
CA ALA A 31 8.84 22.56 6.53
C ALA A 31 7.84 23.35 5.66
N ARG A 32 8.04 24.66 5.46
CA ARG A 32 7.19 25.49 4.61
C ARG A 32 7.40 25.25 3.14
N GLU A 33 8.64 25.06 2.69
CA GLU A 33 8.96 24.73 1.29
C GLU A 33 8.31 23.41 0.86
N ARG A 34 8.22 22.41 1.76
CA ARG A 34 7.53 21.16 1.54
C ARG A 34 6.02 21.36 1.36
N ILE A 35 5.41 22.23 2.18
CA ILE A 35 3.99 22.58 2.08
C ILE A 35 3.71 23.28 0.75
N ASP A 36 4.54 24.26 0.40
CA ASP A 36 4.40 25.05 -0.83
C ASP A 36 4.56 24.18 -2.10
N HIS A 37 5.40 23.12 -2.04
CA HIS A 37 5.54 22.18 -3.14
C HIS A 37 4.38 21.18 -3.24
N LEU A 38 3.88 20.73 -2.09
CA LEU A 38 2.82 19.69 -2.03
C LEU A 38 1.45 20.22 -2.44
N LEU A 39 1.10 21.44 -1.99
CA LEU A 39 -0.22 22.01 -2.16
C LEU A 39 -0.34 22.84 -3.46
N ASP A 40 -1.56 23.06 -3.89
CA ASP A 40 -1.84 23.99 -4.97
C ASP A 40 -1.39 25.41 -4.56
N PRO A 41 -0.80 26.17 -5.50
CA PRO A 41 -0.25 27.49 -5.19
C PRO A 41 -1.28 28.41 -4.51
N GLY A 42 -0.88 28.97 -3.35
CA GLY A 42 -1.70 29.92 -2.59
C GLY A 42 -2.91 29.33 -1.85
N SER A 43 -3.06 28.00 -1.83
CA SER A 43 -4.18 27.33 -1.18
C SER A 43 -3.99 27.09 0.32
N PHE A 44 -2.76 27.27 0.85
CA PHE A 44 -2.46 26.94 2.25
C PHE A 44 -3.04 27.94 3.24
N HIS A 45 -3.76 27.40 4.23
CA HIS A 45 -4.29 28.13 5.39
C HIS A 45 -3.70 27.57 6.67
N GLU A 46 -2.74 28.28 7.26
CA GLU A 46 -2.07 27.86 8.49
C GLU A 46 -2.97 28.05 9.73
N LEU A 47 -2.96 27.05 10.60
CA LEU A 47 -3.61 27.05 11.90
C LEU A 47 -2.57 27.14 13.02
N ASP A 48 -2.90 27.87 14.09
CA ASP A 48 -2.05 28.00 15.30
C ASP A 48 -0.61 28.48 15.03
N MET A 49 -0.42 29.33 14.02
CA MET A 49 0.88 29.90 13.66
C MET A 49 1.60 30.57 14.86
N LEU A 50 0.84 31.23 15.74
CA LEU A 50 1.37 31.98 16.89
C LEU A 50 1.44 31.15 18.18
N ALA A 51 1.13 29.87 18.16
CA ALA A 51 1.23 28.99 19.32
C ALA A 51 2.68 28.76 19.74
N ARG A 52 2.91 28.61 21.04
CA ARG A 52 4.23 28.44 21.67
C ARG A 52 4.12 27.46 22.82
N HIS A 53 5.20 26.71 23.12
CA HIS A 53 5.23 25.81 24.27
C HIS A 53 4.93 26.52 25.60
N ARG A 54 4.45 25.74 26.58
CA ARG A 54 4.11 26.19 27.93
C ARG A 54 5.08 25.68 29.01
N ALA A 55 6.18 25.08 28.59
CA ALA A 55 7.15 24.41 29.45
C ALA A 55 8.04 25.40 30.21
N HIS A 56 7.46 26.20 31.11
CA HIS A 56 8.16 27.23 31.87
C HIS A 56 9.13 26.67 32.92
N GLU A 57 8.87 25.44 33.41
CA GLU A 57 9.66 24.81 34.48
C GLU A 57 10.77 23.90 33.92
N SER A 58 10.80 23.64 32.60
CA SER A 58 11.71 22.68 31.97
C SER A 58 13.10 23.22 31.64
N GLY A 59 13.39 24.49 31.96
CA GLY A 59 14.66 25.12 31.60
C GLY A 59 14.76 25.57 30.14
N ILE A 60 13.70 25.40 29.33
CA ILE A 60 13.65 25.89 27.96
C ILE A 60 13.36 27.40 28.00
N VAL A 61 14.36 28.22 27.70
CA VAL A 61 14.26 29.68 27.75
C VAL A 61 13.64 30.24 26.45
N GLU A 62 14.03 29.69 25.32
CA GLU A 62 13.56 30.13 24.00
C GLU A 62 12.12 29.65 23.76
N ARG A 63 11.28 30.57 23.28
CA ARG A 63 9.87 30.30 22.97
C ARG A 63 9.54 30.69 21.53
N PRO A 64 10.07 29.98 20.53
CA PRO A 64 9.77 30.25 19.14
C PRO A 64 8.25 30.07 18.87
N TYR A 65 7.74 30.80 17.90
CA TYR A 65 6.40 30.55 17.37
C TYR A 65 6.35 29.18 16.67
N THR A 66 5.17 28.69 16.38
CA THR A 66 4.88 27.39 15.74
C THR A 66 5.20 26.15 16.61
N ASP A 67 6.01 26.30 17.63
CA ASP A 67 6.50 25.20 18.49
C ASP A 67 7.16 24.01 17.74
N GLY A 68 7.68 24.26 16.52
CA GLY A 68 8.37 23.25 15.70
C GLY A 68 7.47 22.39 14.81
N VAL A 69 6.19 22.76 14.65
CA VAL A 69 5.29 22.13 13.68
C VAL A 69 4.37 23.15 13.02
N ILE A 70 4.24 23.05 11.71
CA ILE A 70 3.32 23.85 10.91
C ILE A 70 2.10 22.99 10.61
N THR A 71 0.90 23.48 10.94
CA THR A 71 -0.36 22.74 10.76
C THR A 71 -1.36 23.59 10.00
N GLY A 72 -2.19 22.96 9.19
CA GLY A 72 -3.19 23.67 8.42
C GLY A 72 -3.91 22.79 7.41
N TRP A 73 -4.52 23.45 6.45
CA TRP A 73 -5.22 22.81 5.34
C TRP A 73 -4.99 23.58 4.04
N GLY A 74 -5.17 22.90 2.93
CA GLY A 74 -5.06 23.46 1.58
C GLY A 74 -5.73 22.54 0.57
N THR A 75 -5.36 22.68 -0.70
CA THR A 75 -5.86 21.81 -1.76
C THR A 75 -4.71 21.12 -2.50
N ILE A 76 -5.00 19.94 -3.02
CA ILE A 76 -4.20 19.19 -4.00
C ILE A 76 -5.13 18.88 -5.17
N ASP A 77 -4.81 19.41 -6.35
CA ASP A 77 -5.67 19.30 -7.54
C ASP A 77 -7.13 19.72 -7.27
N GLY A 78 -7.29 20.83 -6.52
CA GLY A 78 -8.56 21.37 -6.09
C GLY A 78 -9.26 20.63 -4.95
N ARG A 79 -8.76 19.48 -4.50
CA ARG A 79 -9.34 18.68 -3.41
C ARG A 79 -8.74 19.07 -2.08
N LYS A 80 -9.60 19.25 -1.07
CA LYS A 80 -9.18 19.63 0.27
C LYS A 80 -8.37 18.53 0.96
N VAL A 81 -7.26 18.92 1.58
CA VAL A 81 -6.42 18.06 2.42
C VAL A 81 -6.05 18.82 3.70
N PHE A 82 -5.85 18.08 4.78
CA PHE A 82 -5.26 18.60 6.01
C PHE A 82 -3.85 18.05 6.17
N LEU A 83 -2.97 18.82 6.80
CA LEU A 83 -1.58 18.41 6.97
C LEU A 83 -0.92 19.00 8.21
N TYR A 84 0.12 18.34 8.64
CA TYR A 84 1.17 18.91 9.47
C TYR A 84 2.55 18.70 8.84
N SER A 85 3.47 19.64 9.06
CA SER A 85 4.88 19.55 8.66
C SER A 85 5.77 19.84 9.85
N GLN A 86 6.56 18.87 10.27
CA GLN A 86 7.52 19.04 11.37
C GLN A 86 8.69 19.90 10.90
N ASP A 87 9.05 20.87 11.70
CA ASP A 87 10.15 21.80 11.43
C ASP A 87 11.40 21.42 12.24
N PHE A 88 12.31 20.73 11.58
CA PHE A 88 13.57 20.30 12.20
C PHE A 88 14.46 21.47 12.64
N THR A 89 14.24 22.67 12.11
CA THR A 89 15.00 23.89 12.49
C THR A 89 14.61 24.44 13.85
N VAL A 90 13.46 24.00 14.39
CA VAL A 90 12.95 24.39 15.71
C VAL A 90 12.93 23.17 16.62
N PHE A 91 13.76 23.13 17.65
CA PHE A 91 13.91 22.03 18.60
C PHE A 91 14.12 20.64 17.96
N GLY A 92 14.74 20.61 16.76
CA GLY A 92 14.92 19.35 16.01
C GLY A 92 13.61 18.67 15.64
N GLY A 93 12.48 19.39 15.51
CA GLY A 93 11.17 18.83 15.24
C GLY A 93 10.64 17.91 16.36
N ALA A 94 11.18 18.03 17.59
CA ALA A 94 10.81 17.20 18.71
C ALA A 94 9.41 17.57 19.24
N LEU A 95 8.56 16.55 19.45
CA LEU A 95 7.19 16.71 19.89
C LEU A 95 7.09 17.08 21.38
N GLY A 96 6.54 18.26 21.66
CA GLY A 96 6.13 18.72 22.98
C GLY A 96 4.60 18.84 23.09
N GLU A 97 4.10 19.38 24.21
CA GLU A 97 2.66 19.52 24.48
C GLU A 97 1.93 20.29 23.38
N VAL A 98 2.32 21.55 23.14
CA VAL A 98 1.65 22.42 22.17
C VAL A 98 1.82 21.93 20.74
N PHE A 99 2.98 21.37 20.43
CA PHE A 99 3.23 20.68 19.17
C PHE A 99 2.19 19.57 18.92
N ALA A 100 1.97 18.69 19.92
CA ALA A 100 0.98 17.62 19.84
C ALA A 100 -0.46 18.16 19.73
N GLU A 101 -0.84 19.14 20.53
CA GLU A 101 -2.18 19.78 20.49
C GLU A 101 -2.51 20.35 19.10
N LYS A 102 -1.53 20.94 18.42
CA LYS A 102 -1.70 21.44 17.05
C LYS A 102 -1.99 20.29 16.06
N ILE A 103 -1.27 19.16 16.19
CA ILE A 103 -1.51 17.96 15.37
C ILE A 103 -2.88 17.37 15.70
N HIS A 104 -3.24 17.23 16.99
CA HIS A 104 -4.55 16.73 17.40
C HIS A 104 -5.68 17.54 16.76
N LYS A 105 -5.58 18.87 16.81
CA LYS A 105 -6.58 19.76 16.20
C LYS A 105 -6.74 19.55 14.72
N VAL A 106 -5.64 19.46 13.95
CA VAL A 106 -5.72 19.31 12.51
C VAL A 106 -6.22 17.93 12.12
N MET A 107 -5.89 16.87 12.89
CA MET A 107 -6.45 15.52 12.70
C MET A 107 -7.95 15.48 13.00
N ASP A 108 -8.41 16.10 14.08
CA ASP A 108 -9.84 16.19 14.43
C ASP A 108 -10.64 16.93 13.34
N LEU A 109 -10.08 18.02 12.79
CA LEU A 109 -10.68 18.75 11.67
C LEU A 109 -10.73 17.92 10.39
N ALA A 110 -9.64 17.23 10.06
CA ALA A 110 -9.59 16.34 8.89
C ALA A 110 -10.70 15.28 8.96
N LEU A 111 -10.83 14.60 10.10
CA LEU A 111 -11.85 13.59 10.33
C LEU A 111 -13.27 14.19 10.26
N SER A 112 -13.50 15.34 10.90
CA SER A 112 -14.83 15.96 10.93
C SER A 112 -15.29 16.50 9.58
N VAL A 113 -14.33 16.86 8.71
CA VAL A 113 -14.61 17.37 7.36
C VAL A 113 -14.67 16.23 6.34
N GLY A 114 -14.10 15.05 6.65
CA GLY A 114 -13.97 13.93 5.73
C GLY A 114 -12.96 14.21 4.63
N ALA A 115 -11.76 14.67 4.99
CA ALA A 115 -10.67 14.97 4.04
C ALA A 115 -9.38 14.24 4.43
N PRO A 116 -8.50 13.91 3.44
CA PRO A 116 -7.24 13.22 3.71
C PRO A 116 -6.35 13.97 4.71
N MET A 117 -5.61 13.20 5.51
CA MET A 117 -4.63 13.70 6.48
C MET A 117 -3.22 13.32 6.05
N ILE A 118 -2.32 14.31 5.91
CA ILE A 118 -0.94 14.12 5.48
C ILE A 118 0.01 14.58 6.58
N GLY A 119 0.90 13.69 7.04
CA GLY A 119 1.96 14.00 7.98
C GLY A 119 3.32 14.08 7.27
N LEU A 120 3.97 15.25 7.29
CA LEU A 120 5.35 15.44 6.82
C LEU A 120 6.28 15.37 8.03
N ASN A 121 6.93 14.20 8.20
CA ASN A 121 7.66 13.84 9.41
C ASN A 121 9.17 14.08 9.25
N ASP A 122 9.71 14.94 10.08
CA ASP A 122 11.15 15.26 10.17
C ASP A 122 11.47 15.69 11.60
N GLY A 123 11.59 14.73 12.53
CA GLY A 123 11.70 15.04 13.95
C GLY A 123 12.46 14.03 14.78
N ALA A 124 13.05 14.53 15.86
CA ALA A 124 13.87 13.76 16.79
C ALA A 124 13.09 12.94 17.83
N GLY A 125 11.77 12.79 17.68
CA GLY A 125 10.94 12.06 18.63
C GLY A 125 10.37 12.96 19.73
N ALA A 126 10.20 12.43 20.95
CA ALA A 126 9.66 13.17 22.09
C ALA A 126 10.63 14.25 22.59
N ARG A 127 10.11 15.43 22.91
CA ARG A 127 10.86 16.53 23.58
C ARG A 127 11.10 16.14 25.03
N ILE A 128 12.29 15.61 25.33
CA ILE A 128 12.65 15.02 26.63
C ILE A 128 12.48 16.03 27.77
N GLN A 129 12.72 17.32 27.51
CA GLN A 129 12.61 18.39 28.49
C GLN A 129 11.19 18.62 28.99
N GLU A 130 10.18 18.18 28.26
CA GLU A 130 8.77 18.25 28.67
C GLU A 130 8.27 16.96 29.36
N GLY A 131 9.12 15.93 29.44
CA GLY A 131 8.84 14.71 30.19
C GLY A 131 7.63 13.92 29.68
N VAL A 132 6.81 13.43 30.59
CA VAL A 132 5.68 12.55 30.26
C VAL A 132 4.59 13.20 29.40
N VAL A 133 4.50 14.51 29.39
CA VAL A 133 3.54 15.27 28.56
C VAL A 133 3.78 15.02 27.07
N SER A 134 5.07 14.90 26.66
CA SER A 134 5.41 14.53 25.28
C SER A 134 4.92 13.13 24.89
N LEU A 135 4.92 12.19 25.84
CA LEU A 135 4.43 10.82 25.60
C LEU A 135 2.90 10.82 25.48
N ASP A 136 2.21 11.57 26.33
CA ASP A 136 0.76 11.75 26.24
C ASP A 136 0.34 12.34 24.90
N GLY A 137 1.12 13.32 24.41
CA GLY A 137 0.95 13.90 23.07
C GLY A 137 0.99 12.86 21.96
N TYR A 138 1.93 11.91 21.97
CA TYR A 138 1.96 10.80 21.02
C TYR A 138 0.74 9.87 21.19
N GLY A 139 0.36 9.54 22.43
CA GLY A 139 -0.83 8.74 22.71
C GLY A 139 -2.10 9.35 22.08
N GLY A 140 -2.25 10.67 22.17
CA GLY A 140 -3.34 11.40 21.53
C GLY A 140 -3.33 11.32 19.99
N ILE A 141 -2.15 11.31 19.36
CA ILE A 141 -2.01 11.10 17.90
C ILE A 141 -2.41 9.65 17.54
N PHE A 142 -1.91 8.65 18.27
CA PHE A 142 -2.21 7.23 18.01
C PHE A 142 -3.72 6.94 18.08
N TRP A 143 -4.38 7.49 19.08
CA TRP A 143 -5.81 7.35 19.21
C TRP A 143 -6.55 7.92 17.99
N ARG A 144 -6.13 9.08 17.47
CA ARG A 144 -6.72 9.72 16.29
C ARG A 144 -6.43 8.98 15.00
N ASN A 145 -5.24 8.38 14.86
CA ASN A 145 -4.95 7.50 13.73
C ASN A 145 -5.96 6.34 13.66
N VAL A 146 -6.26 5.71 14.80
CA VAL A 146 -7.24 4.62 14.86
C VAL A 146 -8.66 5.11 14.55
N GLN A 147 -9.08 6.28 15.08
CA GLN A 147 -10.40 6.84 14.77
C GLN A 147 -10.56 7.20 13.28
N SER A 148 -9.48 7.58 12.61
CA SER A 148 -9.48 7.96 11.20
C SER A 148 -9.31 6.77 10.25
N SER A 149 -8.88 5.62 10.76
CA SER A 149 -8.57 4.42 9.96
C SER A 149 -9.80 3.91 9.21
N GLY A 150 -9.67 3.82 7.88
CA GLY A 150 -10.76 3.42 6.99
C GLY A 150 -11.87 4.47 6.83
N VAL A 151 -11.71 5.68 7.39
CA VAL A 151 -12.65 6.79 7.25
C VAL A 151 -12.10 7.85 6.28
N ILE A 152 -10.87 8.28 6.50
CA ILE A 152 -10.15 9.20 5.61
C ILE A 152 -8.77 8.61 5.28
N PRO A 153 -8.23 8.83 4.09
CA PRO A 153 -6.86 8.45 3.76
C PRO A 153 -5.86 9.14 4.69
N GLN A 154 -4.95 8.35 5.26
CA GLN A 154 -3.87 8.83 6.12
C GLN A 154 -2.53 8.53 5.46
N ILE A 155 -1.73 9.56 5.21
CA ILE A 155 -0.46 9.47 4.51
C ILE A 155 0.65 10.02 5.41
N SER A 156 1.69 9.23 5.59
CA SER A 156 2.91 9.63 6.30
C SER A 156 4.09 9.73 5.33
N VAL A 157 4.71 10.90 5.27
CA VAL A 157 5.92 11.13 4.47
C VAL A 157 7.09 11.33 5.44
N ILE A 158 8.07 10.46 5.38
CA ILE A 158 9.25 10.51 6.24
C ILE A 158 10.35 11.25 5.49
N LEU A 159 10.76 12.40 6.02
CA LEU A 159 11.68 13.33 5.37
C LEU A 159 12.96 13.55 6.18
N GLY A 160 13.14 12.75 7.22
CA GLY A 160 14.31 12.79 8.10
C GLY A 160 14.26 11.69 9.14
N PRO A 161 14.85 11.89 10.33
CA PRO A 161 14.74 10.92 11.41
C PRO A 161 13.30 10.84 11.93
N CYS A 162 12.87 9.61 12.21
CA CYS A 162 11.62 9.27 12.86
C CYS A 162 11.90 8.10 13.80
N ALA A 163 12.10 8.36 15.10
CA ALA A 163 12.63 7.38 16.03
C ALA A 163 11.76 7.24 17.29
N GLY A 164 11.82 6.07 17.91
CA GLY A 164 11.11 5.78 19.16
C GLY A 164 9.59 5.82 18.97
N GLY A 165 8.87 6.49 19.87
CA GLY A 165 7.41 6.64 19.79
C GLY A 165 6.88 7.24 18.49
N ALA A 166 7.70 8.05 17.81
CA ALA A 166 7.32 8.71 16.56
C ALA A 166 7.02 7.72 15.40
N VAL A 167 7.56 6.50 15.42
CA VAL A 167 7.38 5.53 14.31
C VAL A 167 5.99 4.88 14.32
N TYR A 168 5.31 4.85 15.47
CA TYR A 168 4.05 4.11 15.58
C TYR A 168 2.89 4.81 14.86
N SER A 169 2.85 6.15 14.87
CA SER A 169 1.83 6.89 14.12
C SER A 169 1.93 6.60 12.62
N PRO A 170 3.09 6.77 11.94
CA PRO A 170 3.23 6.35 10.56
C PRO A 170 2.85 4.90 10.29
N ALA A 171 3.24 3.96 11.17
CA ALA A 171 2.94 2.55 11.02
C ALA A 171 1.43 2.23 11.05
N MET A 172 0.61 3.11 11.64
CA MET A 172 -0.85 2.99 11.66
C MET A 172 -1.54 3.71 10.50
N THR A 173 -0.84 4.54 9.74
CA THR A 173 -1.40 5.21 8.57
C THR A 173 -1.51 4.25 7.38
N ASP A 174 -2.22 4.65 6.33
CA ASP A 174 -2.48 3.77 5.18
C ASP A 174 -1.27 3.64 4.26
N PHE A 175 -0.47 4.72 4.13
CA PHE A 175 0.69 4.76 3.24
C PHE A 175 1.88 5.46 3.90
N ILE A 176 3.07 4.89 3.73
CA ILE A 176 4.33 5.44 4.22
C ILE A 176 5.27 5.69 3.04
N PHE A 177 5.65 6.95 2.89
CA PHE A 177 6.61 7.40 1.88
C PHE A 177 7.96 7.67 2.53
N MET A 178 9.05 7.26 1.89
CA MET A 178 10.41 7.50 2.37
C MET A 178 11.30 8.03 1.24
N VAL A 179 12.32 8.83 1.62
CA VAL A 179 13.34 9.35 0.71
C VAL A 179 14.65 8.58 0.95
N ARG A 180 15.28 8.09 -0.12
CA ARG A 180 16.57 7.38 -0.04
C ARG A 180 17.62 8.20 0.68
N GLU A 181 18.42 7.55 1.52
CA GLU A 181 19.56 8.13 2.26
C GLU A 181 19.21 9.32 3.18
N LYS A 182 17.94 9.74 3.27
CA LYS A 182 17.49 10.86 4.11
C LYS A 182 16.50 10.44 5.19
N SER A 183 15.66 9.45 4.90
CA SER A 183 14.60 8.99 5.79
C SER A 183 15.05 7.80 6.61
N HIS A 184 14.87 7.88 7.92
CA HIS A 184 15.18 6.78 8.83
C HIS A 184 14.04 6.54 9.82
N MET A 185 13.61 5.29 9.95
CA MET A 185 12.63 4.86 10.93
C MET A 185 13.20 3.70 11.76
N PHE A 186 13.19 3.81 13.07
CA PHE A 186 13.59 2.73 13.98
C PHE A 186 13.03 2.95 15.38
N ILE A 187 12.81 1.90 16.13
CA ILE A 187 12.37 1.98 17.52
C ILE A 187 13.50 2.55 18.38
N THR A 188 14.73 2.04 18.21
CA THR A 188 15.95 2.52 18.89
C THR A 188 17.07 2.62 17.88
N GLY A 189 17.92 3.66 18.05
CA GLY A 189 19.04 3.90 17.13
C GLY A 189 20.19 2.89 17.27
N PRO A 190 21.17 2.91 16.34
CA PRO A 190 22.29 1.97 16.29
C PRO A 190 23.08 1.86 17.59
N ASP A 191 23.32 2.98 18.30
CA ASP A 191 24.08 2.98 19.55
C ASP A 191 23.40 2.14 20.66
N VAL A 192 22.08 2.21 20.74
CA VAL A 192 21.29 1.41 21.68
C VAL A 192 21.30 -0.07 21.28
N VAL A 193 21.12 -0.35 19.98
CA VAL A 193 21.21 -1.72 19.42
C VAL A 193 22.57 -2.31 19.78
N LYS A 194 23.67 -1.61 19.52
CA LYS A 194 25.02 -2.06 19.84
C LYS A 194 25.21 -2.32 21.34
N THR A 195 24.66 -1.46 22.19
CA THR A 195 24.79 -1.59 23.64
C THR A 195 24.00 -2.80 24.17
N VAL A 196 22.82 -3.09 23.64
CA VAL A 196 21.90 -4.11 24.16
C VAL A 196 22.15 -5.48 23.54
N THR A 197 22.34 -5.54 22.21
CA THR A 197 22.47 -6.80 21.47
C THR A 197 23.89 -7.11 21.02
N GLY A 198 24.79 -6.13 21.06
CA GLY A 198 26.17 -6.25 20.53
C GLY A 198 26.28 -6.12 19.02
N GLU A 199 25.17 -5.92 18.30
CA GLU A 199 25.17 -5.78 16.84
C GLU A 199 25.68 -4.41 16.43
N ASP A 200 26.58 -4.38 15.44
CA ASP A 200 27.10 -3.14 14.85
C ASP A 200 26.39 -2.90 13.50
N VAL A 201 25.61 -1.83 13.43
CA VAL A 201 24.74 -1.54 12.28
C VAL A 201 24.69 -0.03 12.04
N THR A 202 24.66 0.37 10.77
CA THR A 202 24.50 1.80 10.40
C THR A 202 23.04 2.24 10.48
N LEU A 203 22.80 3.56 10.49
CA LEU A 203 21.44 4.13 10.43
C LEU A 203 20.67 3.64 9.20
N GLU A 204 21.34 3.60 8.04
CA GLU A 204 20.71 3.18 6.78
C GLU A 204 20.40 1.68 6.76
N GLU A 205 21.30 0.85 7.28
CA GLU A 205 21.07 -0.60 7.38
C GLU A 205 19.97 -0.96 8.37
N LEU A 206 19.87 -0.23 9.49
CA LEU A 206 18.88 -0.48 10.53
C LEU A 206 17.49 -0.03 10.11
N GLY A 207 17.37 1.20 9.62
CA GLY A 207 16.06 1.82 9.41
C GLY A 207 15.98 2.79 8.24
N GLY A 208 16.88 2.68 7.26
CA GLY A 208 16.82 3.47 6.03
C GLY A 208 15.70 3.03 5.08
N ALA A 209 15.43 3.87 4.08
CA ALA A 209 14.40 3.60 3.08
C ALA A 209 14.62 2.27 2.34
N GLY A 210 15.89 1.90 2.07
CA GLY A 210 16.24 0.62 1.45
C GLY A 210 15.84 -0.57 2.31
N SER A 211 16.15 -0.56 3.60
CA SER A 211 15.78 -1.64 4.53
C SER A 211 14.26 -1.78 4.69
N HIS A 212 13.55 -0.65 4.78
CA HIS A 212 12.10 -0.67 4.95
C HIS A 212 11.33 -1.02 3.67
N SER A 213 11.88 -0.75 2.49
CA SER A 213 11.25 -1.13 1.22
C SER A 213 11.53 -2.56 0.78
N THR A 214 12.61 -3.21 1.27
CA THR A 214 12.99 -4.55 0.78
C THR A 214 12.87 -5.65 1.82
N LYS A 215 13.07 -5.33 3.11
CA LYS A 215 13.12 -6.33 4.20
C LYS A 215 11.87 -6.31 5.08
N SER A 216 11.50 -5.14 5.61
CA SER A 216 10.41 -5.04 6.59
C SER A 216 9.03 -4.76 6.00
N GLY A 217 8.96 -4.27 4.75
CA GLY A 217 7.69 -3.87 4.14
C GLY A 217 7.01 -2.68 4.84
N VAL A 218 7.74 -1.84 5.58
CA VAL A 218 7.19 -0.65 6.22
C VAL A 218 7.01 0.50 5.23
N ALA A 219 8.01 0.73 4.35
CA ALA A 219 7.93 1.79 3.34
C ALA A 219 7.06 1.35 2.16
N THR A 220 5.95 2.05 1.92
CA THR A 220 5.06 1.80 0.79
C THR A 220 5.67 2.30 -0.51
N PHE A 221 6.19 3.53 -0.51
CA PHE A 221 6.81 4.18 -1.66
C PHE A 221 8.18 4.75 -1.26
N VAL A 222 9.15 4.65 -2.15
CA VAL A 222 10.50 5.19 -1.94
C VAL A 222 10.93 5.99 -3.17
N CYS A 223 11.27 7.26 -2.94
CA CYS A 223 11.73 8.17 -3.99
C CYS A 223 13.15 8.65 -3.70
N ASP A 224 13.81 9.22 -4.71
CA ASP A 224 15.22 9.63 -4.60
C ASP A 224 15.39 10.98 -3.89
N ASP A 225 14.39 11.86 -3.95
CA ASP A 225 14.42 13.17 -3.30
C ASP A 225 13.05 13.60 -2.75
N GLU A 226 13.05 14.73 -2.00
CA GLU A 226 11.84 15.22 -1.32
C GLU A 226 10.78 15.74 -2.30
N LYS A 227 11.14 16.28 -3.45
CA LYS A 227 10.18 16.76 -4.45
C LYS A 227 9.48 15.59 -5.11
N ALA A 228 10.26 14.61 -5.54
CA ALA A 228 9.71 13.39 -6.15
C ALA A 228 8.74 12.67 -5.20
N VAL A 229 9.05 12.57 -3.90
CA VAL A 229 8.14 11.94 -2.94
C VAL A 229 6.86 12.74 -2.73
N LEU A 230 6.90 14.07 -2.75
CA LEU A 230 5.71 14.91 -2.63
C LEU A 230 4.85 14.86 -3.89
N ASP A 231 5.47 14.76 -5.08
CA ASP A 231 4.75 14.55 -6.34
C ASP A 231 4.07 13.18 -6.38
N GLU A 232 4.72 12.13 -5.83
CA GLU A 232 4.14 10.79 -5.72
C GLU A 232 2.95 10.74 -4.74
N VAL A 233 2.97 11.54 -3.66
CA VAL A 233 1.81 11.73 -2.77
C VAL A 233 0.62 12.31 -3.54
N ARG A 234 0.84 13.29 -4.43
CA ARG A 234 -0.21 13.83 -5.29
C ARG A 234 -0.76 12.77 -6.24
N ALA A 235 0.13 11.97 -6.86
CA ALA A 235 -0.26 10.88 -7.75
C ALA A 235 -1.10 9.81 -7.02
N LEU A 236 -0.74 9.44 -5.79
CA LEU A 236 -1.52 8.52 -4.96
C LEU A 236 -2.90 9.11 -4.62
N LEU A 237 -2.97 10.36 -4.19
CA LEU A 237 -4.24 11.00 -3.87
C LEU A 237 -5.19 11.07 -5.07
N ALA A 238 -4.65 11.17 -6.29
CA ALA A 238 -5.46 11.11 -7.51
C ALA A 238 -6.10 9.73 -7.75
N GLN A 239 -5.66 8.68 -7.05
CA GLN A 239 -6.27 7.34 -7.11
C GLN A 239 -7.32 7.09 -6.03
N LEU A 240 -7.36 7.90 -4.96
CA LEU A 240 -8.20 7.69 -3.80
C LEU A 240 -9.32 8.73 -3.70
N PRO A 241 -10.51 8.39 -3.16
CA PRO A 241 -11.51 9.38 -2.77
C PRO A 241 -11.03 10.21 -1.58
N SER A 242 -11.75 11.27 -1.24
CA SER A 242 -11.43 12.08 -0.05
C SER A 242 -11.75 11.36 1.26
N ASN A 243 -12.72 10.46 1.25
CA ASN A 243 -13.17 9.68 2.40
C ASN A 243 -13.95 8.43 1.98
N ASN A 244 -14.31 7.59 2.93
CA ASN A 244 -15.02 6.33 2.71
C ASN A 244 -16.48 6.45 2.23
N LEU A 245 -17.04 7.66 2.18
CA LEU A 245 -18.41 7.90 1.67
C LEU A 245 -18.41 8.26 0.18
N GLU A 246 -17.26 8.62 -0.37
CA GLU A 246 -17.10 8.95 -1.79
C GLU A 246 -16.72 7.71 -2.61
N GLN A 247 -17.07 7.73 -3.88
CA GLN A 247 -16.66 6.69 -4.83
C GLN A 247 -15.21 6.92 -5.31
N ALA A 248 -14.58 5.85 -5.82
CA ALA A 248 -13.28 5.95 -6.45
C ALA A 248 -13.27 7.05 -7.53
N PRO A 249 -12.21 7.87 -7.61
CA PRO A 249 -12.13 8.97 -8.56
C PRO A 249 -12.24 8.50 -10.01
N THR A 250 -12.85 9.34 -10.85
CA THR A 250 -12.89 9.12 -12.30
C THR A 250 -12.37 10.36 -13.00
N PHE A 251 -11.44 10.16 -13.93
CA PHE A 251 -10.82 11.22 -14.73
C PHE A 251 -11.07 10.96 -16.22
N PRO A 252 -11.17 12.01 -17.06
CA PRO A 252 -11.20 11.83 -18.50
C PRO A 252 -9.95 11.08 -18.98
N THR A 253 -10.13 10.20 -19.97
CA THR A 253 -9.04 9.50 -20.67
C THR A 253 -9.29 9.52 -22.16
N ASP A 254 -8.22 9.60 -22.94
CA ASP A 254 -8.25 9.48 -24.40
C ASP A 254 -8.04 8.01 -24.84
N ASP A 255 -7.73 7.09 -23.91
CA ASP A 255 -7.57 5.66 -24.20
C ASP A 255 -8.95 5.00 -24.44
N PRO A 256 -9.24 4.50 -25.67
CA PRO A 256 -10.57 4.04 -26.02
C PRO A 256 -11.03 2.85 -25.13
N PRO A 257 -12.29 2.86 -24.66
CA PRO A 257 -12.81 1.77 -23.84
C PRO A 257 -12.93 0.45 -24.59
N ASP A 258 -13.01 0.48 -25.91
CA ASP A 258 -13.08 -0.68 -26.81
C ASP A 258 -11.72 -1.10 -27.37
N ARG A 259 -10.62 -0.51 -26.90
CA ARG A 259 -9.27 -0.89 -27.29
C ARG A 259 -9.00 -2.36 -26.93
N LEU A 260 -8.69 -3.17 -27.93
CA LEU A 260 -8.19 -4.53 -27.78
C LEU A 260 -6.71 -4.53 -27.37
N CYS A 261 -6.27 -5.64 -26.75
CA CYS A 261 -4.90 -5.86 -26.30
C CYS A 261 -4.31 -7.12 -26.98
N PRO A 262 -4.10 -7.11 -28.32
CA PRO A 262 -3.65 -8.30 -29.04
C PRO A 262 -2.28 -8.82 -28.60
N GLU A 263 -1.42 -7.96 -28.05
CA GLU A 263 -0.12 -8.31 -27.49
C GLU A 263 -0.22 -9.30 -26.31
N LEU A 264 -1.35 -9.39 -25.63
CA LEU A 264 -1.56 -10.36 -24.55
C LEU A 264 -1.68 -11.80 -25.06
N VAL A 265 -2.06 -11.99 -26.32
CA VAL A 265 -2.15 -13.33 -26.94
C VAL A 265 -0.75 -13.93 -27.07
N ASP A 266 0.22 -13.13 -27.51
CA ASP A 266 1.60 -13.57 -27.74
C ASP A 266 2.45 -13.55 -26.46
N LEU A 267 1.97 -12.90 -25.38
CA LEU A 267 2.70 -12.78 -24.11
C LEU A 267 2.79 -14.13 -23.37
N MET A 268 1.78 -15.01 -23.51
CA MET A 268 1.73 -16.28 -22.80
C MET A 268 2.74 -17.26 -23.36
N PRO A 269 3.73 -17.73 -22.58
CA PRO A 269 4.62 -18.77 -23.01
C PRO A 269 3.88 -20.10 -23.30
N GLU A 270 4.33 -20.85 -24.31
CA GLU A 270 3.78 -22.17 -24.61
C GLU A 270 3.91 -23.16 -23.44
N SER A 271 4.98 -23.05 -22.66
CA SER A 271 5.19 -23.86 -21.46
C SER A 271 4.76 -23.13 -20.20
N ALA A 272 3.93 -23.76 -19.39
CA ALA A 272 3.52 -23.24 -18.07
C ALA A 272 4.70 -23.05 -17.09
N ASN A 273 5.87 -23.61 -17.38
CA ASN A 273 7.09 -23.45 -16.57
C ASN A 273 7.93 -22.21 -16.94
N LEU A 274 7.66 -21.58 -18.07
CA LEU A 274 8.34 -20.36 -18.46
C LEU A 274 7.66 -19.14 -17.81
N PRO A 275 8.43 -18.24 -17.16
CA PRO A 275 7.84 -17.06 -16.55
C PRO A 275 7.54 -15.97 -17.59
N TYR A 276 6.60 -15.09 -17.25
CA TYR A 276 6.35 -13.82 -17.92
C TYR A 276 6.14 -12.74 -16.84
N ASP A 277 6.25 -11.48 -17.22
CA ASP A 277 6.06 -10.38 -16.27
C ASP A 277 4.58 -10.00 -16.19
N MET A 278 3.98 -10.18 -15.01
CA MET A 278 2.57 -9.80 -14.76
C MET A 278 2.36 -8.28 -14.87
N ARG A 279 3.40 -7.46 -14.65
CA ARG A 279 3.30 -6.00 -14.86
C ARG A 279 2.94 -5.66 -16.29
N THR A 280 3.52 -6.39 -17.26
CA THR A 280 3.18 -6.21 -18.68
C THR A 280 1.70 -6.46 -18.95
N VAL A 281 1.10 -7.49 -18.33
CA VAL A 281 -0.35 -7.74 -18.44
C VAL A 281 -1.13 -6.56 -17.87
N ILE A 282 -0.77 -6.13 -16.67
CA ILE A 282 -1.44 -5.04 -15.94
C ILE A 282 -1.37 -3.73 -16.74
N GLU A 283 -0.17 -3.30 -17.14
CA GLU A 283 0.06 -2.07 -17.90
C GLU A 283 -0.63 -2.09 -19.26
N THR A 284 -0.67 -3.24 -19.93
CA THR A 284 -1.36 -3.38 -21.22
C THR A 284 -2.87 -3.12 -21.12
N VAL A 285 -3.52 -3.54 -20.04
CA VAL A 285 -4.97 -3.36 -19.89
C VAL A 285 -5.37 -2.02 -19.30
N LEU A 286 -4.49 -1.38 -18.52
CA LEU A 286 -4.76 -0.09 -17.90
C LEU A 286 -4.73 1.07 -18.90
N ASP A 287 -5.41 2.17 -18.57
CA ASP A 287 -5.41 3.40 -19.35
C ASP A 287 -3.99 3.94 -19.48
N ASP A 288 -3.52 4.15 -20.71
CA ASP A 288 -2.18 4.68 -21.04
C ASP A 288 -1.01 3.91 -20.35
N GLY A 289 -1.23 2.69 -19.90
CA GLY A 289 -0.25 1.90 -19.16
C GLY A 289 0.08 2.44 -17.76
N GLY A 290 -0.72 3.38 -17.26
CA GLY A 290 -0.48 4.06 -15.99
C GLY A 290 -0.70 3.14 -14.78
N PHE A 291 0.40 2.73 -14.13
CA PHE A 291 0.36 1.86 -12.96
C PHE A 291 1.23 2.40 -11.81
N LEU A 292 0.60 2.71 -10.68
CA LEU A 292 1.26 3.13 -9.45
C LEU A 292 1.45 1.91 -8.54
N GLU A 293 2.63 1.28 -8.61
CA GLU A 293 2.91 0.02 -7.88
C GLU A 293 3.14 0.24 -6.39
N TYR A 294 2.35 -0.43 -5.57
CA TYR A 294 2.38 -0.44 -4.12
C TYR A 294 3.43 -1.45 -3.60
N HIS A 295 4.37 -1.05 -2.74
CA HIS A 295 5.46 -1.90 -2.23
C HIS A 295 6.24 -2.64 -3.35
N SER A 296 6.66 -1.94 -4.39
CA SER A 296 7.28 -2.53 -5.57
C SER A 296 8.51 -3.40 -5.27
N ALA A 297 9.28 -3.06 -4.23
CA ALA A 297 10.50 -3.76 -3.85
C ALA A 297 10.31 -4.85 -2.77
N TRP A 298 9.12 -4.96 -2.15
CA TRP A 298 8.83 -5.96 -1.13
C TRP A 298 7.85 -7.01 -1.64
N ALA A 299 8.08 -8.29 -1.27
CA ALA A 299 7.24 -9.40 -1.70
C ALA A 299 6.97 -9.35 -3.21
N ALA A 300 8.05 -9.40 -4.01
CA ALA A 300 7.99 -9.21 -5.46
C ALA A 300 7.26 -10.34 -6.22
N ASN A 301 6.95 -11.44 -5.54
CA ASN A 301 6.12 -12.55 -6.05
C ASN A 301 4.62 -12.20 -6.15
N ILE A 302 4.20 -11.04 -5.63
CA ILE A 302 2.88 -10.47 -5.85
C ILE A 302 2.99 -8.98 -6.20
N VAL A 303 2.26 -8.54 -7.22
CA VAL A 303 2.16 -7.15 -7.67
C VAL A 303 0.85 -6.58 -7.15
N CYS A 304 0.92 -5.43 -6.49
CA CYS A 304 -0.25 -4.65 -6.08
C CYS A 304 -0.06 -3.21 -6.51
N GLY A 305 -1.11 -2.51 -6.87
CA GLY A 305 -1.00 -1.10 -7.22
C GLY A 305 -2.31 -0.51 -7.75
N PHE A 306 -2.29 0.78 -7.99
CA PHE A 306 -3.42 1.52 -8.52
C PHE A 306 -3.23 1.83 -10.00
N GLY A 307 -4.32 1.85 -10.75
CA GLY A 307 -4.37 2.29 -12.13
C GLY A 307 -5.76 2.78 -12.49
N ARG A 308 -6.01 2.95 -13.78
CA ARG A 308 -7.35 3.36 -14.25
C ARG A 308 -7.83 2.48 -15.39
N LEU A 309 -9.14 2.29 -15.42
CA LEU A 309 -9.86 1.64 -16.51
C LEU A 309 -11.05 2.54 -16.90
N ASN A 310 -11.04 3.03 -18.13
CA ASN A 310 -12.00 4.01 -18.63
C ASN A 310 -12.11 5.23 -17.68
N GLY A 311 -10.95 5.73 -17.24
CA GLY A 311 -10.82 6.84 -16.32
C GLY A 311 -11.10 6.55 -14.85
N ARG A 312 -11.73 5.43 -14.50
CA ARG A 312 -12.06 5.04 -13.12
C ARG A 312 -10.84 4.44 -12.44
N SER A 313 -10.53 4.91 -11.23
CA SER A 313 -9.50 4.31 -10.40
C SER A 313 -9.85 2.88 -10.00
N VAL A 314 -8.88 1.97 -10.10
CA VAL A 314 -8.96 0.56 -9.72
C VAL A 314 -7.72 0.14 -8.96
N GLY A 315 -7.88 -0.77 -8.00
CA GLY A 315 -6.79 -1.51 -7.38
C GLY A 315 -6.53 -2.81 -8.13
N VAL A 316 -5.28 -3.11 -8.40
CA VAL A 316 -4.87 -4.32 -9.11
C VAL A 316 -4.01 -5.18 -8.21
N VAL A 317 -4.31 -6.48 -8.17
CA VAL A 317 -3.50 -7.51 -7.50
C VAL A 317 -3.17 -8.59 -8.51
N GLY A 318 -1.89 -8.98 -8.63
CA GLY A 318 -1.49 -10.02 -9.57
C GLY A 318 -0.35 -10.89 -9.04
N ASN A 319 -0.41 -12.20 -9.25
CA ASN A 319 0.73 -13.07 -8.97
C ASN A 319 1.84 -12.77 -9.99
N GLN A 320 3.11 -12.72 -9.54
CA GLN A 320 4.26 -12.42 -10.40
C GLN A 320 5.09 -13.68 -10.67
N PRO A 321 4.91 -14.32 -11.83
CA PRO A 321 5.64 -15.55 -12.17
C PRO A 321 7.16 -15.41 -12.23
N MET A 322 7.67 -14.20 -12.46
CA MET A 322 9.12 -13.92 -12.49
C MET A 322 9.79 -14.12 -11.13
N HIS A 323 9.02 -14.10 -10.03
CA HIS A 323 9.52 -14.27 -8.67
C HIS A 323 8.83 -15.46 -8.01
N PHE A 324 9.60 -16.48 -7.64
CA PHE A 324 9.09 -17.72 -7.01
C PHE A 324 7.86 -18.31 -7.72
N ALA A 325 7.82 -18.20 -9.07
CA ALA A 325 6.68 -18.64 -9.89
C ALA A 325 5.30 -18.11 -9.47
N GLY A 326 5.25 -16.98 -8.77
CA GLY A 326 3.99 -16.37 -8.30
C GLY A 326 3.36 -17.05 -7.08
N VAL A 327 4.08 -17.89 -6.32
CA VAL A 327 3.56 -18.53 -5.10
C VAL A 327 3.16 -17.47 -4.06
N LEU A 328 2.24 -17.81 -3.17
CA LEU A 328 1.93 -17.02 -1.99
C LEU A 328 2.85 -17.44 -0.83
N ASP A 329 3.63 -16.51 -0.32
CA ASP A 329 4.37 -16.61 0.93
C ASP A 329 3.81 -15.66 1.99
N ILE A 330 4.45 -15.57 3.15
CA ILE A 330 4.05 -14.68 4.24
C ILE A 330 4.01 -13.24 3.75
N GLY A 331 5.08 -12.76 3.10
CA GLY A 331 5.17 -11.37 2.62
C GLY A 331 4.12 -11.03 1.56
N ALA A 332 3.91 -11.90 0.57
CA ALA A 332 2.89 -11.73 -0.45
C ALA A 332 1.47 -11.69 0.14
N SER A 333 1.21 -12.56 1.12
CA SER A 333 -0.08 -12.61 1.81
C SER A 333 -0.37 -11.33 2.59
N GLU A 334 0.62 -10.78 3.30
CA GLU A 334 0.47 -9.54 4.07
C GLU A 334 0.33 -8.32 3.16
N LYS A 335 1.17 -8.20 2.13
CA LYS A 335 1.12 -7.11 1.14
C LYS A 335 -0.24 -7.03 0.48
N ALA A 336 -0.71 -8.15 -0.09
CA ALA A 336 -2.00 -8.20 -0.78
C ALA A 336 -3.18 -8.00 0.18
N ALA A 337 -3.15 -8.60 1.39
CA ALA A 337 -4.21 -8.42 2.38
C ALA A 337 -4.39 -6.95 2.79
N ARG A 338 -3.28 -6.25 3.06
CA ARG A 338 -3.33 -4.83 3.40
C ARG A 338 -3.83 -3.99 2.24
N PHE A 339 -3.38 -4.27 1.02
CA PHE A 339 -3.80 -3.55 -0.18
C PHE A 339 -5.29 -3.74 -0.48
N VAL A 340 -5.80 -4.98 -0.45
CA VAL A 340 -7.23 -5.29 -0.65
C VAL A 340 -8.10 -4.55 0.37
N ARG A 341 -7.71 -4.56 1.66
CA ARG A 341 -8.44 -3.84 2.71
C ARG A 341 -8.42 -2.33 2.49
N THR A 342 -7.31 -1.77 2.03
CA THR A 342 -7.21 -0.35 1.71
C THR A 342 -8.13 0.03 0.55
N CYS A 343 -8.17 -0.78 -0.51
CA CYS A 343 -9.10 -0.57 -1.63
C CYS A 343 -10.56 -0.65 -1.17
N ASP A 344 -10.91 -1.65 -0.37
CA ASP A 344 -12.29 -1.80 0.15
C ASP A 344 -12.68 -0.63 1.05
N ALA A 345 -11.79 -0.20 1.96
CA ALA A 345 -12.05 0.93 2.85
C ALA A 345 -12.33 2.25 2.10
N PHE A 346 -11.76 2.42 0.92
CA PHE A 346 -11.88 3.64 0.11
C PHE A 346 -12.64 3.45 -1.21
N ASN A 347 -13.51 2.46 -1.28
CA ASN A 347 -14.41 2.22 -2.43
C ASN A 347 -13.68 2.09 -3.78
N VAL A 348 -12.45 1.59 -3.80
CA VAL A 348 -11.68 1.34 -5.00
C VAL A 348 -11.95 -0.07 -5.50
N PRO A 349 -12.54 -0.27 -6.69
CA PRO A 349 -12.78 -1.60 -7.25
C PRO A 349 -11.49 -2.40 -7.42
N LEU A 350 -11.58 -3.73 -7.29
CA LEU A 350 -10.44 -4.63 -7.35
C LEU A 350 -10.45 -5.47 -8.63
N ILE A 351 -9.29 -5.55 -9.28
CA ILE A 351 -8.99 -6.46 -10.38
C ILE A 351 -7.89 -7.42 -9.91
N THR A 352 -8.15 -8.72 -9.99
CA THR A 352 -7.20 -9.74 -9.54
C THR A 352 -6.75 -10.61 -10.70
N PHE A 353 -5.47 -10.56 -11.08
CA PHE A 353 -4.87 -11.45 -12.07
C PHE A 353 -4.24 -12.66 -11.38
N VAL A 354 -4.62 -13.86 -11.82
CA VAL A 354 -4.22 -15.11 -11.15
C VAL A 354 -3.29 -15.94 -12.03
N ASP A 355 -2.09 -16.17 -11.52
CA ASP A 355 -1.14 -17.20 -11.96
C ASP A 355 -0.40 -17.74 -10.74
N VAL A 356 -1.06 -18.64 -9.99
CA VAL A 356 -0.58 -19.09 -8.68
C VAL A 356 -0.49 -20.61 -8.59
N PRO A 357 0.71 -21.17 -8.38
CA PRO A 357 0.89 -22.63 -8.25
C PRO A 357 0.58 -23.16 -6.84
N GLY A 358 0.47 -22.29 -5.83
CA GLY A 358 0.23 -22.68 -4.44
C GLY A 358 0.76 -21.69 -3.43
N PHE A 359 0.69 -22.05 -2.16
CA PHE A 359 1.45 -21.42 -1.09
C PHE A 359 2.89 -21.97 -1.08
N LEU A 360 3.86 -21.14 -0.68
CA LEU A 360 5.26 -21.54 -0.60
C LEU A 360 5.43 -22.60 0.51
N PRO A 361 5.88 -23.82 0.18
CA PRO A 361 6.15 -24.84 1.18
C PRO A 361 7.49 -24.57 1.87
N GLY A 362 7.66 -25.06 3.08
CA GLY A 362 8.93 -25.05 3.79
C GLY A 362 8.80 -24.81 5.28
N VAL A 363 9.78 -25.27 6.04
CA VAL A 363 9.80 -25.19 7.51
C VAL A 363 9.76 -23.75 7.98
N ASP A 364 10.51 -22.84 7.32
CA ASP A 364 10.55 -21.42 7.68
C ASP A 364 9.19 -20.76 7.47
N GLN A 365 8.46 -21.11 6.42
CA GLN A 365 7.11 -20.62 6.16
C GLN A 365 6.12 -21.14 7.23
N GLU A 366 6.17 -22.43 7.54
CA GLU A 366 5.30 -23.03 8.57
C GLU A 366 5.57 -22.42 9.95
N TYR A 367 6.84 -22.34 10.37
CA TYR A 367 7.23 -21.76 11.65
C TYR A 367 7.02 -20.23 11.70
N GLY A 368 7.16 -19.54 10.57
CA GLY A 368 6.83 -18.13 10.43
C GLY A 368 5.33 -17.85 10.46
N GLY A 369 4.48 -18.90 10.39
CA GLY A 369 3.03 -18.79 10.49
C GLY A 369 2.31 -18.53 9.17
N ILE A 370 2.74 -19.15 8.06
CA ILE A 370 2.10 -19.00 6.73
C ILE A 370 0.59 -19.22 6.77
N ILE A 371 0.11 -20.16 7.60
CA ILE A 371 -1.33 -20.40 7.76
C ILE A 371 -2.05 -19.15 8.29
N ARG A 372 -1.51 -18.50 9.30
CA ARG A 372 -2.08 -17.29 9.90
C ARG A 372 -1.98 -16.10 8.93
N HIS A 373 -0.84 -15.93 8.26
CA HIS A 373 -0.63 -14.85 7.33
C HIS A 373 -1.42 -15.03 6.02
N GLY A 374 -1.49 -16.26 5.50
CA GLY A 374 -2.35 -16.58 4.35
C GLY A 374 -3.83 -16.36 4.65
N ALA A 375 -4.26 -16.64 5.89
CA ALA A 375 -5.63 -16.37 6.32
C ALA A 375 -5.98 -14.87 6.33
N LYS A 376 -5.01 -13.95 6.47
CA LYS A 376 -5.24 -12.49 6.35
C LYS A 376 -5.72 -12.12 4.95
N LEU A 377 -5.10 -12.67 3.91
CA LEU A 377 -5.47 -12.41 2.53
C LEU A 377 -6.86 -12.97 2.20
N LEU A 378 -7.11 -14.22 2.61
CA LEU A 378 -8.44 -14.82 2.46
C LEU A 378 -9.52 -13.99 3.18
N TYR A 379 -9.23 -13.56 4.41
CA TYR A 379 -10.14 -12.71 5.17
C TYR A 379 -10.42 -11.39 4.46
N ALA A 380 -9.39 -10.73 3.94
CA ALA A 380 -9.52 -9.46 3.23
C ALA A 380 -10.45 -9.56 2.02
N TYR A 381 -10.29 -10.58 1.19
CA TYR A 381 -11.19 -10.80 0.05
C TYR A 381 -12.60 -11.18 0.47
N CYS A 382 -12.77 -12.05 1.47
CA CYS A 382 -14.11 -12.43 1.95
C CYS A 382 -14.88 -11.27 2.59
N GLU A 383 -14.17 -10.28 3.15
CA GLU A 383 -14.78 -9.11 3.80
C GLU A 383 -15.05 -7.98 2.81
N ALA A 384 -14.29 -7.89 1.71
CA ALA A 384 -14.39 -6.80 0.74
C ALA A 384 -15.75 -6.73 0.05
N THR A 385 -16.31 -5.52 0.03
CA THR A 385 -17.65 -5.19 -0.52
C THR A 385 -17.60 -4.45 -1.84
N VAL A 386 -16.44 -3.91 -2.23
CA VAL A 386 -16.25 -3.24 -3.53
C VAL A 386 -16.46 -4.18 -4.71
N PRO A 387 -16.72 -3.68 -5.93
CA PRO A 387 -16.66 -4.48 -7.14
C PRO A 387 -15.36 -5.25 -7.27
N ARG A 388 -15.43 -6.56 -7.54
CA ARG A 388 -14.27 -7.45 -7.65
C ARG A 388 -14.35 -8.29 -8.89
N ILE A 389 -13.33 -8.24 -9.73
CA ILE A 389 -13.23 -9.02 -10.97
C ILE A 389 -11.92 -9.81 -10.96
N GLN A 390 -12.02 -11.13 -11.09
CA GLN A 390 -10.89 -12.03 -11.23
C GLN A 390 -10.65 -12.36 -12.70
N VAL A 391 -9.37 -12.41 -13.10
CA VAL A 391 -8.92 -12.91 -14.41
C VAL A 391 -7.86 -13.98 -14.19
N ILE A 392 -8.16 -15.22 -14.52
CA ILE A 392 -7.23 -16.33 -14.41
C ILE A 392 -6.44 -16.40 -15.72
N THR A 393 -5.17 -16.03 -15.65
CA THR A 393 -4.30 -15.99 -16.85
C THR A 393 -3.65 -17.34 -17.14
N ARG A 394 -3.27 -18.11 -16.10
CA ARG A 394 -2.62 -19.40 -16.26
C ARG A 394 -2.89 -20.31 -15.05
N LYS A 395 -1.92 -20.53 -14.15
CA LYS A 395 -2.06 -21.46 -13.01
C LYS A 395 -3.05 -20.95 -11.98
N ALA A 396 -3.90 -21.85 -11.52
CA ALA A 396 -4.86 -21.60 -10.45
C ALA A 396 -5.00 -22.88 -9.62
N TYR A 397 -4.01 -23.15 -8.73
CA TYR A 397 -3.93 -24.43 -8.04
C TYR A 397 -4.25 -24.34 -6.56
N GLY A 398 -5.05 -25.29 -6.10
CA GLY A 398 -5.32 -25.57 -4.70
C GLY A 398 -5.94 -24.43 -3.93
N GLY A 399 -5.61 -24.36 -2.63
CA GLY A 399 -6.12 -23.30 -1.76
C GLY A 399 -5.67 -21.90 -2.15
N ALA A 400 -4.53 -21.75 -2.79
CA ALA A 400 -4.03 -20.46 -3.24
C ALA A 400 -4.91 -19.84 -4.34
N TYR A 401 -5.43 -20.66 -5.28
CA TYR A 401 -6.44 -20.22 -6.23
C TYR A 401 -7.69 -19.66 -5.50
N VAL A 402 -8.17 -20.40 -4.50
CA VAL A 402 -9.35 -19.97 -3.74
C VAL A 402 -9.11 -18.61 -3.08
N VAL A 403 -7.92 -18.42 -2.48
CA VAL A 403 -7.53 -17.19 -1.78
C VAL A 403 -7.39 -16.00 -2.73
N MET A 404 -6.98 -16.23 -3.99
CA MET A 404 -6.80 -15.18 -4.99
C MET A 404 -8.12 -14.74 -5.64
N ASP A 405 -9.07 -14.31 -4.79
CA ASP A 405 -10.35 -13.73 -5.20
C ASP A 405 -11.23 -14.65 -6.07
N SER A 406 -11.29 -15.95 -5.75
CA SER A 406 -12.14 -16.86 -6.51
C SER A 406 -13.63 -16.55 -6.32
N LYS A 407 -14.47 -17.04 -7.23
CA LYS A 407 -15.94 -16.92 -7.14
C LYS A 407 -16.49 -17.43 -5.80
N SER A 408 -15.89 -18.48 -5.25
CA SER A 408 -16.31 -19.09 -3.98
C SER A 408 -16.07 -18.22 -2.75
N VAL A 409 -15.16 -17.23 -2.83
CA VAL A 409 -14.94 -16.22 -1.78
C VAL A 409 -15.61 -14.88 -2.08
N GLY A 410 -16.48 -14.86 -3.08
CA GLY A 410 -17.37 -13.73 -3.36
C GLY A 410 -16.91 -12.79 -4.46
N SER A 411 -16.00 -13.18 -5.36
CA SER A 411 -15.73 -12.40 -6.58
C SER A 411 -17.02 -12.24 -7.39
N ASP A 412 -17.28 -11.02 -7.87
CA ASP A 412 -18.51 -10.72 -8.62
C ASP A 412 -18.46 -11.31 -10.03
N LEU A 413 -17.29 -11.24 -10.67
CA LEU A 413 -17.04 -11.76 -12.01
C LEU A 413 -15.71 -12.50 -12.05
N SER A 414 -15.71 -13.74 -12.54
CA SER A 414 -14.51 -14.55 -12.73
C SER A 414 -14.35 -14.88 -14.20
N LEU A 415 -13.28 -14.41 -14.81
CA LEU A 415 -12.90 -14.62 -16.20
C LEU A 415 -11.65 -15.52 -16.26
N ALA A 416 -11.51 -16.27 -17.33
CA ALA A 416 -10.31 -17.06 -17.56
C ALA A 416 -9.83 -16.94 -19.01
N TRP A 417 -8.52 -17.00 -19.21
CA TRP A 417 -7.94 -17.17 -20.54
C TRP A 417 -7.94 -18.66 -20.92
N PRO A 418 -7.88 -19.01 -22.21
CA PRO A 418 -7.78 -20.41 -22.64
C PRO A 418 -6.55 -21.14 -22.09
N SER A 419 -5.50 -20.41 -21.72
CA SER A 419 -4.28 -20.91 -21.06
C SER A 419 -4.45 -21.21 -19.57
N ALA A 420 -5.61 -20.96 -18.99
CA ALA A 420 -5.85 -21.16 -17.55
C ALA A 420 -5.89 -22.66 -17.19
N GLU A 421 -5.24 -22.99 -16.08
CA GLU A 421 -5.17 -24.34 -15.52
C GLU A 421 -5.74 -24.36 -14.11
N LEU A 422 -7.01 -24.74 -13.95
CA LEU A 422 -7.67 -24.79 -12.65
C LEU A 422 -7.66 -26.23 -12.11
N ALA A 423 -6.97 -26.48 -10.99
CA ALA A 423 -6.87 -27.82 -10.41
C ALA A 423 -6.63 -27.78 -8.90
N VAL A 424 -6.88 -28.92 -8.24
CA VAL A 424 -6.57 -29.08 -6.81
C VAL A 424 -5.06 -29.02 -6.55
N MET A 425 -4.26 -29.48 -7.51
CA MET A 425 -2.78 -29.39 -7.50
C MET A 425 -2.25 -29.45 -8.93
N GLY A 426 -1.01 -29.03 -9.13
CA GLY A 426 -0.39 -29.09 -10.45
C GLY A 426 -0.44 -30.48 -11.07
N PRO A 427 -0.61 -30.60 -12.41
CA PRO A 427 -0.84 -31.88 -13.09
C PRO A 427 0.20 -32.94 -12.79
N GLN A 428 1.48 -32.60 -12.72
CA GLN A 428 2.56 -33.53 -12.37
C GLN A 428 2.38 -34.13 -10.99
N GLY A 429 2.10 -33.29 -10.00
CA GLY A 429 1.86 -33.75 -8.63
C GLY A 429 0.59 -34.57 -8.51
N ALA A 430 -0.46 -34.21 -9.22
CA ALA A 430 -1.73 -34.96 -9.23
C ALA A 430 -1.52 -36.38 -9.77
N VAL A 431 -0.81 -36.50 -10.85
CA VAL A 431 -0.49 -37.81 -11.49
C VAL A 431 0.33 -38.71 -10.56
N GLU A 432 1.34 -38.17 -9.87
CA GLU A 432 2.14 -38.91 -8.88
C GLU A 432 1.30 -39.44 -7.70
N VAL A 433 0.27 -38.71 -7.29
CA VAL A 433 -0.59 -39.14 -6.20
C VAL A 433 -1.65 -40.13 -6.67
N VAL A 434 -2.39 -39.78 -7.72
CA VAL A 434 -3.57 -40.53 -8.17
C VAL A 434 -3.18 -41.83 -8.89
N PHE A 435 -2.13 -41.79 -9.72
CA PHE A 435 -1.71 -42.92 -10.59
C PHE A 435 -0.43 -43.61 -10.11
N ARG A 436 -0.06 -43.43 -8.83
CA ARG A 436 1.16 -43.97 -8.24
C ARG A 436 1.40 -45.46 -8.54
N ARG A 437 0.35 -46.30 -8.42
CA ARG A 437 0.46 -47.76 -8.67
C ARG A 437 0.66 -48.08 -10.13
N GLU A 438 0.00 -47.34 -11.00
CA GLU A 438 0.11 -47.50 -12.45
C GLU A 438 1.53 -47.14 -12.93
N LEU A 439 2.06 -46.00 -12.46
CA LEU A 439 3.42 -45.57 -12.75
C LEU A 439 4.47 -46.59 -12.29
N GLN A 440 4.28 -47.19 -11.10
CA GLN A 440 5.21 -48.24 -10.58
C GLN A 440 5.19 -49.52 -11.39
N SER A 441 4.12 -49.83 -12.10
CA SER A 441 3.96 -51.03 -12.90
C SER A 441 4.18 -50.79 -14.40
N ALA A 442 4.38 -49.59 -14.84
CA ALA A 442 4.58 -49.23 -16.24
C ALA A 442 5.94 -49.73 -16.78
N ALA A 443 5.98 -50.20 -18.01
CA ALA A 443 7.22 -50.58 -18.67
C ALA A 443 8.18 -49.41 -18.90
N ASP A 444 7.62 -48.22 -19.16
CA ASP A 444 8.28 -46.91 -19.21
C ASP A 444 7.52 -45.90 -18.33
N PRO A 445 7.93 -45.74 -17.08
CA PRO A 445 7.25 -44.84 -16.15
C PRO A 445 7.27 -43.37 -16.58
N GLU A 446 8.32 -42.90 -17.27
CA GLU A 446 8.42 -41.51 -17.71
C GLU A 446 7.50 -41.21 -18.89
N ALA A 447 7.46 -42.07 -19.89
CA ALA A 447 6.52 -41.93 -21.00
C ALA A 447 5.06 -42.00 -20.50
N ARG A 448 4.75 -42.96 -19.61
CA ARG A 448 3.40 -43.10 -19.07
C ARG A 448 3.00 -41.89 -18.18
N ARG A 449 3.96 -41.34 -17.43
CA ARG A 449 3.72 -40.10 -16.68
C ARG A 449 3.32 -38.94 -17.59
N ALA A 450 4.06 -38.74 -18.69
CA ALA A 450 3.77 -37.69 -19.66
C ALA A 450 2.37 -37.82 -20.26
N GLU A 451 1.98 -39.05 -20.64
CA GLU A 451 0.63 -39.34 -21.12
C GLU A 451 -0.45 -39.00 -20.07
N LEU A 452 -0.26 -39.47 -18.83
CA LEU A 452 -1.22 -39.24 -17.73
C LEU A 452 -1.34 -37.78 -17.38
N VAL A 453 -0.24 -37.01 -17.46
CA VAL A 453 -0.29 -35.53 -17.24
C VAL A 453 -1.13 -34.89 -18.33
N GLN A 454 -0.96 -35.27 -19.59
CA GLN A 454 -1.76 -34.74 -20.69
C GLN A 454 -3.24 -35.10 -20.53
N GLU A 455 -3.55 -36.39 -20.24
CA GLU A 455 -4.91 -36.82 -19.94
C GLU A 455 -5.55 -36.08 -18.78
N TYR A 456 -4.77 -35.78 -17.71
CA TYR A 456 -5.23 -35.04 -16.56
C TYR A 456 -5.53 -33.58 -16.91
N MET A 457 -4.65 -32.95 -17.70
CA MET A 457 -4.87 -31.58 -18.16
C MET A 457 -6.14 -31.45 -18.98
N GLU A 458 -6.32 -32.32 -19.97
CA GLU A 458 -7.49 -32.32 -20.83
C GLU A 458 -8.80 -32.57 -20.05
N LYS A 459 -8.76 -33.43 -19.04
CA LYS A 459 -9.96 -33.86 -18.31
C LYS A 459 -10.30 -32.96 -17.12
N PHE A 460 -9.32 -32.35 -16.47
CA PHE A 460 -9.52 -31.66 -15.18
C PHE A 460 -8.90 -30.27 -15.09
N ALA A 461 -7.71 -30.06 -15.65
CA ALA A 461 -6.93 -28.84 -15.43
C ALA A 461 -7.06 -27.87 -16.61
N ASN A 462 -8.28 -27.43 -16.91
CA ASN A 462 -8.55 -26.48 -17.96
C ASN A 462 -9.73 -25.55 -17.56
N PRO A 463 -9.88 -24.38 -18.18
CA PRO A 463 -10.92 -23.42 -17.78
C PRO A 463 -12.33 -23.87 -18.13
N TYR A 464 -12.51 -24.72 -19.12
CA TYR A 464 -13.83 -25.12 -19.62
C TYR A 464 -14.57 -25.99 -18.61
N VAL A 465 -13.88 -26.89 -17.91
CA VAL A 465 -14.47 -27.72 -16.84
C VAL A 465 -14.96 -26.84 -15.68
N ALA A 466 -14.26 -25.75 -15.37
CA ALA A 466 -14.67 -24.81 -14.36
C ALA A 466 -15.86 -23.94 -14.83
N ALA A 467 -15.86 -23.54 -16.09
CA ALA A 467 -16.94 -22.78 -16.71
C ALA A 467 -18.25 -23.59 -16.78
N GLU A 468 -18.18 -24.88 -17.16
CA GLU A 468 -19.36 -25.79 -17.14
C GLU A 468 -20.01 -25.90 -15.76
N ARG A 469 -19.26 -25.66 -14.69
CA ARG A 469 -19.73 -25.69 -13.30
C ARG A 469 -20.11 -24.31 -12.74
N GLY A 470 -19.93 -23.25 -13.53
CA GLY A 470 -20.20 -21.87 -13.10
C GLY A 470 -19.16 -21.32 -12.11
N TYR A 471 -17.96 -21.89 -12.02
CA TYR A 471 -16.85 -21.34 -11.22
C TYR A 471 -16.07 -20.26 -11.96
N VAL A 472 -16.18 -20.24 -13.29
CA VAL A 472 -15.72 -19.21 -14.21
C VAL A 472 -16.92 -18.74 -15.01
N ASP A 473 -17.15 -17.44 -15.09
CA ASP A 473 -18.31 -16.87 -15.78
C ASP A 473 -18.13 -16.85 -17.30
N ASP A 474 -16.90 -16.62 -17.77
CA ASP A 474 -16.58 -16.60 -19.21
C ASP A 474 -15.12 -17.00 -19.44
N VAL A 475 -14.86 -17.73 -20.53
CA VAL A 475 -13.50 -17.98 -21.06
C VAL A 475 -13.30 -17.04 -22.22
N ILE A 476 -12.42 -16.05 -22.04
CA ILE A 476 -12.26 -14.90 -22.91
C ILE A 476 -10.98 -14.96 -23.75
N ASP A 477 -11.01 -14.33 -24.93
CA ASP A 477 -9.79 -14.04 -25.67
C ASP A 477 -8.91 -13.08 -24.84
N PRO A 478 -7.62 -13.37 -24.60
CA PRO A 478 -6.72 -12.45 -23.89
C PRO A 478 -6.75 -11.02 -24.45
N ALA A 479 -6.90 -10.86 -25.77
CA ALA A 479 -7.01 -9.55 -26.42
C ALA A 479 -8.23 -8.73 -25.96
N GLU A 480 -9.31 -9.37 -25.50
CA GLU A 480 -10.55 -8.72 -25.06
C GLU A 480 -10.51 -8.35 -23.56
N THR A 481 -9.45 -8.66 -22.84
CA THR A 481 -9.39 -8.53 -21.37
C THR A 481 -9.80 -7.13 -20.90
N ARG A 482 -9.22 -6.06 -21.49
CA ARG A 482 -9.56 -4.68 -21.14
C ARG A 482 -11.06 -4.39 -21.34
N VAL A 483 -11.61 -4.73 -22.47
CA VAL A 483 -13.03 -4.50 -22.80
C VAL A 483 -13.96 -5.20 -21.82
N LYS A 484 -13.65 -6.47 -21.49
CA LYS A 484 -14.43 -7.26 -20.51
C LYS A 484 -14.32 -6.70 -19.10
N LEU A 485 -13.16 -6.21 -18.68
CA LEU A 485 -12.97 -5.55 -17.38
C LEU A 485 -13.78 -4.27 -17.28
N ILE A 486 -13.74 -3.41 -18.29
CA ILE A 486 -14.52 -2.16 -18.33
C ILE A 486 -16.03 -2.47 -18.28
N ALA A 487 -16.50 -3.39 -19.10
CA ALA A 487 -17.92 -3.79 -19.10
C ALA A 487 -18.35 -4.38 -17.74
N GLY A 488 -17.49 -5.20 -17.11
CA GLY A 488 -17.73 -5.74 -15.77
C GLY A 488 -17.82 -4.63 -14.70
N LEU A 489 -16.91 -3.65 -14.73
CA LEU A 489 -16.94 -2.52 -13.81
C LEU A 489 -18.18 -1.62 -14.01
N GLU A 490 -18.63 -1.44 -15.26
CA GLU A 490 -19.87 -0.71 -15.57
C GLU A 490 -21.10 -1.45 -15.02
N MET A 491 -21.18 -2.76 -15.25
CA MET A 491 -22.25 -3.61 -14.69
C MET A 491 -22.30 -3.51 -13.17
N LEU A 492 -21.15 -3.47 -12.50
CA LEU A 492 -21.01 -3.44 -11.05
C LEU A 492 -21.03 -2.01 -10.46
N ALA A 493 -21.22 -0.97 -11.26
CA ALA A 493 -21.12 0.42 -10.82
C ALA A 493 -22.08 0.78 -9.66
N SER A 494 -23.22 0.12 -9.60
CA SER A 494 -24.22 0.30 -8.53
C SER A 494 -24.19 -0.81 -7.48
N LYS A 495 -23.16 -1.65 -7.45
CA LYS A 495 -23.05 -2.72 -6.44
C LYS A 495 -23.15 -2.14 -5.05
N HIS A 496 -24.03 -2.70 -4.26
CA HIS A 496 -24.15 -2.44 -2.82
C HIS A 496 -24.21 -3.77 -2.09
N GLN A 497 -23.33 -3.96 -1.12
CA GLN A 497 -23.28 -5.17 -0.30
C GLN A 497 -23.21 -4.78 1.18
N GLU A 498 -24.21 -5.19 1.94
CA GLU A 498 -24.21 -5.03 3.39
C GLU A 498 -23.45 -6.19 4.04
N ILE A 499 -22.57 -5.85 4.98
CA ILE A 499 -21.94 -6.84 5.85
C ILE A 499 -22.73 -6.97 7.15
N PRO A 500 -22.71 -8.13 7.84
CA PRO A 500 -23.35 -8.28 9.13
C PRO A 500 -22.88 -7.22 10.13
N GLN A 501 -23.83 -6.62 10.87
CA GLN A 501 -23.49 -5.61 11.87
C GLN A 501 -22.58 -6.19 12.96
N ARG A 502 -21.46 -5.53 13.22
CA ARG A 502 -20.44 -5.91 14.21
C ARG A 502 -19.64 -4.68 14.66
N LYS A 503 -19.00 -4.76 15.80
CA LYS A 503 -18.10 -3.67 16.26
C LYS A 503 -16.90 -3.50 15.30
N HIS A 504 -16.31 -4.61 14.88
CA HIS A 504 -15.24 -4.70 13.88
C HIS A 504 -15.07 -6.17 13.47
N GLY A 505 -14.37 -6.43 12.38
CA GLY A 505 -13.91 -7.77 12.03
C GLY A 505 -12.83 -8.27 13.03
N ASN A 506 -12.82 -9.57 13.30
CA ASN A 506 -11.74 -10.19 14.09
C ASN A 506 -10.72 -10.83 13.12
N VAL A 507 -9.93 -9.97 12.48
CA VAL A 507 -8.91 -10.38 11.51
C VAL A 507 -7.82 -11.21 12.22
N PRO A 508 -7.32 -12.31 11.63
CA PRO A 508 -6.17 -13.04 12.18
C PRO A 508 -4.90 -12.16 12.07
N LEU A 509 -4.56 -11.46 13.16
CA LEU A 509 -3.44 -10.51 13.23
C LEU A 509 -2.07 -11.20 13.34
#